data_5a2049e483f5814b7495a39392216bc9
#
_entry.id   5a2049e483f5814b7495a39392216bc9
#
_cell.length_a   1.000
_cell.length_b   1.000
_cell.length_c   1.000
_cell.angle_alpha   90.00
_cell.angle_beta   90.00
_cell.angle_gamma   90.00
#
_symmetry.space_group_name_H-M   'P 1'
#
loop_
_entity.id
_entity.type
_entity.pdbx_description
1 polymer ?
#
loop_
_entity_poly.entity_id
_entity_poly.type
_entity_poly.pdbx_seq_one_letter_code
_entity_poly.pdbx_strand_id
1 'polypeptide(L)'
;FLLNTSGELIGWVTDKYDEDGVCRMTTVVAISDYKGILEMMSNGIPAPYFGIKGQEVSQAMADSGMPSGIYVISAVTDGPAYNAGIQPGDIITWMNGEKVGSLKDFQNQVESLHAGDKIKVAVLRNGKDEYKEIEFSVTVGAR
;
A
#
# COMPACT_ATOMS: atom_id res chain seq x y z
N PHE A 1 -16.72 13.63 13.01
CA PHE A 1 -16.97 13.97 11.59
C PHE A 1 -16.82 15.48 11.38
N LEU A 2 -16.26 15.85 10.23
CA LEU A 2 -16.16 17.23 9.80
C LEU A 2 -17.14 17.47 8.64
N LEU A 3 -17.93 18.54 8.77
CA LEU A 3 -18.87 18.97 7.75
C LEU A 3 -18.47 20.38 7.25
N ASN A 4 -18.74 20.63 5.98
CA ASN A 4 -18.63 21.98 5.45
C ASN A 4 -19.86 22.82 5.82
N THR A 5 -19.88 24.09 5.42
CA THR A 5 -21.01 25.00 5.69
C THR A 5 -22.29 24.61 4.96
N SER A 6 -22.21 23.74 3.96
CA SER A 6 -23.36 23.18 3.24
C SER A 6 -23.89 21.86 3.87
N GLY A 7 -23.28 21.39 4.98
CA GLY A 7 -23.65 20.15 5.65
C GLY A 7 -23.10 18.88 5.00
N GLU A 8 -22.17 18.99 4.06
CA GLU A 8 -21.57 17.85 3.41
C GLU A 8 -20.40 17.33 4.23
N LEU A 9 -20.27 15.99 4.31
CA LEU A 9 -19.17 15.32 5.00
C LEU A 9 -17.87 15.50 4.21
N ILE A 10 -16.89 16.14 4.83
CA ILE A 10 -15.56 16.37 4.22
C ILE A 10 -14.45 15.53 4.83
N GLY A 11 -14.68 14.94 5.98
CA GLY A 11 -13.69 14.09 6.63
C GLY A 11 -14.06 13.72 8.05
N TRP A 12 -13.13 13.09 8.71
CA TRP A 12 -13.23 12.77 10.13
C TRP A 12 -11.93 13.00 10.86
N VAL A 13 -12.03 13.24 12.14
CA VAL A 13 -10.91 13.43 13.05
C VAL A 13 -10.46 12.07 13.57
N THR A 14 -9.16 11.84 13.62
CA THR A 14 -8.56 10.66 14.22
C THR A 14 -7.36 11.04 15.08
N ASP A 15 -7.19 10.35 16.18
CA ASP A 15 -6.01 10.42 17.05
C ASP A 15 -4.94 9.37 16.70
N LYS A 16 -5.25 8.50 15.76
CA LYS A 16 -4.40 7.36 15.39
C LYS A 16 -2.99 7.76 14.95
N TYR A 17 -2.83 8.96 14.43
CA TYR A 17 -1.57 9.48 13.89
C TYR A 17 -1.05 10.69 14.68
N ASP A 18 -1.69 11.01 15.80
CA ASP A 18 -1.23 12.09 16.65
C ASP A 18 -0.01 11.60 17.43
N GLU A 19 1.10 12.34 17.33
CA GLU A 19 2.28 12.10 18.16
C GLU A 19 2.01 12.58 19.59
N ASP A 20 2.57 11.87 20.56
CA ASP A 20 2.29 12.05 21.99
C ASP A 20 2.15 13.49 22.49
N GLY A 21 0.94 13.86 22.78
CA GLY A 21 0.55 14.76 23.88
C GLY A 21 0.98 16.22 23.84
N VAL A 22 1.77 16.69 22.88
CA VAL A 22 2.35 18.05 22.91
C VAL A 22 1.84 18.93 21.76
N CYS A 23 1.22 18.37 20.76
CA CYS A 23 0.78 19.15 19.59
C CYS A 23 -0.71 19.47 19.64
N ARG A 24 -1.04 20.77 19.57
CA ARG A 24 -2.43 21.25 19.42
C ARG A 24 -2.98 21.02 17.99
N MET A 25 -2.38 20.11 17.24
CA MET A 25 -2.82 19.76 15.90
C MET A 25 -3.62 18.45 15.95
N THR A 26 -4.76 18.47 15.29
CA THR A 26 -5.63 17.31 15.17
C THR A 26 -5.50 16.76 13.75
N THR A 27 -5.25 15.48 13.64
CA THR A 27 -5.19 14.81 12.33
C THR A 27 -6.59 14.69 11.75
N VAL A 28 -6.76 15.16 10.54
CA VAL A 28 -8.00 15.08 9.78
C VAL A 28 -7.78 14.23 8.55
N VAL A 29 -8.60 13.21 8.41
CA VAL A 29 -8.62 12.35 7.23
C VAL A 29 -9.69 12.85 6.27
N ALA A 30 -9.29 13.29 5.09
CA ALA A 30 -10.20 13.80 4.07
C ALA A 30 -10.98 12.65 3.41
N ILE A 31 -12.28 12.84 3.21
CA ILE A 31 -13.10 11.83 2.54
C ILE A 31 -12.69 11.61 1.08
N SER A 32 -12.12 12.61 0.45
CA SER A 32 -11.58 12.51 -0.91
C SER A 32 -10.52 11.43 -1.08
N ASP A 33 -9.76 11.14 -0.03
CA ASP A 33 -8.70 10.13 -0.07
C ASP A 33 -9.27 8.70 -0.11
N TYR A 34 -10.52 8.54 0.31
CA TYR A 34 -11.22 7.25 0.37
C TYR A 34 -12.40 7.15 -0.59
N LYS A 35 -12.60 8.16 -1.44
CA LYS A 35 -13.75 8.22 -2.35
C LYS A 35 -13.89 6.95 -3.20
N GLY A 36 -12.81 6.49 -3.81
CA GLY A 36 -12.80 5.28 -4.64
C GLY A 36 -13.22 4.03 -3.87
N ILE A 37 -12.69 3.86 -2.66
CA ILE A 37 -13.03 2.71 -1.80
C ILE A 37 -14.49 2.79 -1.37
N LEU A 38 -14.98 3.97 -1.00
CA LEU A 38 -16.37 4.18 -0.58
C LEU A 38 -17.35 3.92 -1.72
N GLU A 39 -17.03 4.33 -2.93
CA GLU A 39 -17.83 4.05 -4.13
C GLU A 39 -17.90 2.55 -4.42
N MET A 40 -16.77 1.84 -4.33
CA MET A 40 -16.72 0.39 -4.49
C MET A 40 -17.59 -0.31 -3.44
N MET A 41 -17.45 0.07 -2.17
CA MET A 41 -18.23 -0.50 -1.07
C MET A 41 -19.74 -0.23 -1.25
N SER A 42 -20.12 0.98 -1.68
CA SER A 42 -21.51 1.34 -1.94
C SER A 42 -22.13 0.54 -3.09
N ASN A 43 -21.34 0.19 -4.08
CA ASN A 43 -21.77 -0.59 -5.24
C ASN A 43 -21.64 -2.11 -5.02
N GLY A 44 -21.25 -2.55 -3.82
CA GLY A 44 -21.05 -3.96 -3.50
C GLY A 44 -19.87 -4.61 -4.26
N ILE A 45 -18.94 -3.80 -4.77
CA ILE A 45 -17.73 -4.28 -5.45
C ILE A 45 -16.68 -4.61 -4.39
N PRO A 46 -16.17 -5.84 -4.36
CA PRO A 46 -15.13 -6.19 -3.39
C PRO A 46 -13.87 -5.34 -3.61
N ALA A 47 -13.34 -4.75 -2.54
CA ALA A 47 -12.10 -4.00 -2.63
C ALA A 47 -10.92 -4.92 -3.00
N PRO A 48 -10.04 -4.47 -3.88
CA PRO A 48 -8.85 -5.24 -4.22
C PRO A 48 -7.96 -5.41 -2.99
N TYR A 49 -7.41 -6.61 -2.82
CA TYR A 49 -6.61 -6.97 -1.67
C TYR A 49 -5.30 -7.61 -2.08
N PHE A 50 -4.19 -7.05 -1.64
CA PHE A 50 -2.85 -7.54 -1.97
C PHE A 50 -2.23 -8.39 -0.85
N GLY A 51 -2.51 -8.05 0.40
CA GLY A 51 -2.14 -8.87 1.56
C GLY A 51 -0.71 -8.68 2.05
N ILE A 52 -0.17 -7.47 2.02
CA ILE A 52 1.12 -7.15 2.63
C ILE A 52 1.00 -6.02 3.65
N LYS A 53 1.94 -6.01 4.58
CA LYS A 53 2.32 -4.83 5.35
C LYS A 53 3.68 -4.38 4.87
N GLY A 54 3.78 -3.15 4.44
CA GLY A 54 5.02 -2.60 3.91
C GLY A 54 5.18 -1.13 4.28
N GLN A 55 6.37 -0.65 4.09
CA GLN A 55 6.71 0.75 4.25
C GLN A 55 7.56 1.22 3.07
N GLU A 56 7.52 2.49 2.80
CA GLU A 56 8.40 3.11 1.83
C GLU A 56 9.84 3.05 2.32
N VAL A 57 10.78 2.77 1.41
CA VAL A 57 12.21 2.84 1.73
C VAL A 57 12.56 4.28 2.04
N SER A 58 12.89 4.56 3.30
CA SER A 58 13.27 5.89 3.76
C SER A 58 14.65 6.29 3.21
N GLN A 59 14.96 7.59 3.26
CA GLN A 59 16.27 8.09 2.85
C GLN A 59 17.40 7.40 3.63
N ALA A 60 17.24 7.19 4.92
CA ALA A 60 18.23 6.50 5.75
C ALA A 60 18.45 5.04 5.30
N MET A 61 17.41 4.35 4.86
CA MET A 61 17.51 3.00 4.30
C MET A 61 18.20 3.03 2.92
N ALA A 62 17.87 4.02 2.08
CA ALA A 62 18.50 4.22 0.79
C ALA A 62 20.00 4.53 0.94
N ASP A 63 20.39 5.33 1.92
CA ASP A 63 21.79 5.65 2.25
C ASP A 63 22.57 4.40 2.70
N SER A 64 21.87 3.39 3.24
CA SER A 64 22.43 2.08 3.57
C SER A 64 22.53 1.12 2.37
N GLY A 65 22.20 1.59 1.16
CA GLY A 65 22.28 0.82 -0.08
C GLY A 65 20.98 0.06 -0.44
N MET A 66 19.86 0.32 0.23
CA MET A 66 18.58 -0.24 -0.16
C MET A 66 18.03 0.45 -1.40
N PRO A 67 17.55 -0.32 -2.39
CA PRO A 67 16.82 0.23 -3.54
C PRO A 67 15.53 0.92 -3.13
N SER A 68 15.14 1.94 -3.88
CA SER A 68 13.82 2.58 -3.68
C SER A 68 12.68 1.63 -4.04
N GLY A 69 11.61 1.67 -3.26
CA GLY A 69 10.44 0.83 -3.44
C GLY A 69 9.69 0.64 -2.13
N ILE A 70 8.84 -0.39 -2.09
CA ILE A 70 8.10 -0.76 -0.90
C ILE A 70 8.77 -1.95 -0.22
N TYR A 71 9.34 -1.71 0.95
CA TYR A 71 9.91 -2.76 1.79
C TYR A 71 8.79 -3.58 2.45
N VAL A 72 8.76 -4.87 2.18
CA VAL A 72 7.76 -5.78 2.75
C VAL A 72 8.16 -6.16 4.17
N ILE A 73 7.38 -5.72 5.14
CA ILE A 73 7.57 -6.06 6.56
C ILE A 73 7.00 -7.45 6.84
N SER A 74 5.80 -7.71 6.32
CA SER A 74 5.15 -9.02 6.44
C SER A 74 4.15 -9.24 5.31
N ALA A 75 3.97 -10.49 4.91
CA ALA A 75 2.88 -10.93 4.05
C ALA A 75 1.84 -11.65 4.91
N VAL A 76 0.57 -11.38 4.63
CA VAL A 76 -0.52 -12.06 5.32
C VAL A 76 -0.57 -13.52 4.87
N THR A 77 -0.55 -14.44 5.83
CA THR A 77 -0.65 -15.89 5.55
C THR A 77 -1.89 -16.19 4.71
N ASP A 78 -1.73 -17.00 3.68
CA ASP A 78 -2.76 -17.32 2.69
C ASP A 78 -3.28 -16.13 1.87
N GLY A 79 -2.64 -14.96 2.01
CA GLY A 79 -2.95 -13.79 1.19
C GLY A 79 -2.36 -13.87 -0.23
N PRO A 80 -2.82 -13.01 -1.14
CA PRO A 80 -2.39 -13.02 -2.54
C PRO A 80 -0.87 -12.93 -2.73
N ALA A 81 -0.22 -12.00 -2.03
CA ALA A 81 1.22 -11.83 -2.10
C ALA A 81 1.99 -13.01 -1.51
N TYR A 82 1.51 -13.55 -0.39
CA TYR A 82 2.09 -14.75 0.24
C TYR A 82 2.03 -15.97 -0.70
N ASN A 83 0.86 -16.21 -1.29
CA ASN A 83 0.65 -17.32 -2.21
C ASN A 83 1.48 -17.20 -3.51
N ALA A 84 1.79 -15.98 -3.92
CA ALA A 84 2.67 -15.70 -5.03
C ALA A 84 4.16 -15.92 -4.72
N GLY A 85 4.54 -15.99 -3.44
CA GLY A 85 5.91 -16.19 -2.98
C GLY A 85 6.66 -14.94 -2.52
N ILE A 86 5.97 -13.82 -2.37
CA ILE A 86 6.54 -12.60 -1.78
C ILE A 86 6.77 -12.83 -0.30
N GLN A 87 7.96 -12.46 0.18
CA GLN A 87 8.41 -12.71 1.54
C GLN A 87 8.78 -11.40 2.27
N PRO A 88 8.76 -11.41 3.61
CA PRO A 88 9.34 -10.32 4.38
C PRO A 88 10.80 -10.07 3.99
N GLY A 89 11.14 -8.81 3.83
CA GLY A 89 12.46 -8.39 3.35
C GLY A 89 12.57 -8.13 1.85
N ASP A 90 11.56 -8.50 1.08
CA ASP A 90 11.49 -8.14 -0.33
C ASP A 90 11.19 -6.64 -0.50
N ILE A 91 11.69 -6.05 -1.58
CA ILE A 91 11.40 -4.66 -1.94
C ILE A 91 10.66 -4.66 -3.27
N ILE A 92 9.40 -4.25 -3.25
CA ILE A 92 8.58 -4.13 -4.47
C ILE A 92 9.02 -2.88 -5.22
N THR A 93 9.45 -3.05 -6.45
CA THR A 93 9.94 -1.96 -7.32
C THR A 93 9.06 -1.69 -8.52
N TRP A 94 8.37 -2.72 -9.02
CA TRP A 94 7.47 -2.63 -10.17
C TRP A 94 6.21 -3.46 -9.91
N MET A 95 5.08 -2.94 -10.35
CA MET A 95 3.81 -3.62 -10.29
C MET A 95 3.02 -3.32 -11.56
N ASN A 96 2.55 -4.37 -12.21
CA ASN A 96 1.76 -4.29 -13.46
C ASN A 96 2.40 -3.42 -14.56
N GLY A 97 3.75 -3.46 -14.67
CA GLY A 97 4.50 -2.70 -15.67
C GLY A 97 4.80 -1.24 -15.28
N GLU A 98 4.38 -0.80 -14.11
CA GLU A 98 4.63 0.54 -13.60
C GLU A 98 5.57 0.52 -12.39
N LYS A 99 6.43 1.53 -12.31
CA LYS A 99 7.37 1.67 -11.21
C LYS A 99 6.64 2.07 -9.92
N VAL A 100 7.00 1.40 -8.84
CA VAL A 100 6.52 1.71 -7.48
C VAL A 100 7.65 2.35 -6.70
N GLY A 101 7.62 3.67 -6.57
CA GLY A 101 8.63 4.43 -5.84
C GLY A 101 8.16 4.90 -4.45
N SER A 102 6.86 4.95 -4.23
CA SER A 102 6.25 5.42 -2.98
C SER A 102 5.08 4.54 -2.55
N LEU A 103 4.71 4.65 -1.28
CA LEU A 103 3.54 3.96 -0.74
C LEU A 103 2.25 4.44 -1.43
N LYS A 104 2.20 5.72 -1.78
CA LYS A 104 1.08 6.30 -2.52
C LYS A 104 0.93 5.68 -3.92
N ASP A 105 2.04 5.51 -4.65
CA ASP A 105 2.03 4.86 -5.96
C ASP A 105 1.53 3.43 -5.84
N PHE A 106 2.00 2.69 -4.84
CA PHE A 106 1.55 1.33 -4.56
C PHE A 106 0.04 1.27 -4.29
N GLN A 107 -0.46 2.16 -3.43
CA GLN A 107 -1.89 2.22 -3.11
C GLN A 107 -2.73 2.55 -4.33
N ASN A 108 -2.35 3.56 -5.11
CA ASN A 108 -3.06 3.94 -6.34
C ASN A 108 -3.12 2.78 -7.33
N GLN A 109 -2.03 2.05 -7.50
CA GLN A 109 -2.00 0.90 -8.40
C GLN A 109 -2.90 -0.24 -7.88
N VAL A 110 -2.85 -0.55 -6.59
CA VAL A 110 -3.75 -1.57 -6.00
C VAL A 110 -5.22 -1.18 -6.15
N GLU A 111 -5.55 0.08 -5.91
CA GLU A 111 -6.93 0.59 -6.03
C GLU A 111 -7.46 0.56 -7.47
N SER A 112 -6.57 0.63 -8.46
CA SER A 112 -6.94 0.52 -9.88
C SER A 112 -7.23 -0.91 -10.35
N LEU A 113 -6.91 -1.90 -9.53
CA LEU A 113 -7.09 -3.31 -9.84
C LEU A 113 -8.46 -3.83 -9.36
N HIS A 114 -8.82 -5.00 -9.88
CA HIS A 114 -10.03 -5.71 -9.48
C HIS A 114 -9.66 -7.05 -8.83
N ALA A 115 -10.53 -7.53 -7.96
CA ALA A 115 -10.38 -8.87 -7.41
C ALA A 115 -10.37 -9.92 -8.53
N GLY A 116 -9.37 -10.80 -8.52
CA GLY A 116 -9.15 -11.81 -9.55
C GLY A 116 -8.17 -11.42 -10.65
N ASP A 117 -7.75 -10.15 -10.73
CA ASP A 117 -6.74 -9.73 -11.71
C ASP A 117 -5.39 -10.41 -11.43
N LYS A 118 -4.74 -10.84 -12.50
CA LYS A 118 -3.36 -11.35 -12.44
C LYS A 118 -2.41 -10.26 -12.88
N ILE A 119 -1.53 -9.88 -11.99
CA ILE A 119 -0.52 -8.85 -12.23
C ILE A 119 0.88 -9.40 -12.03
N LYS A 120 1.85 -8.80 -12.70
CA LYS A 120 3.26 -9.07 -12.51
C LYS A 120 3.83 -8.08 -11.51
N VAL A 121 4.58 -8.58 -10.55
CA VAL A 121 5.23 -7.79 -9.51
C VAL A 121 6.71 -8.14 -9.52
N ALA A 122 7.56 -7.15 -9.73
CA ALA A 122 9.00 -7.32 -9.60
C ALA A 122 9.44 -6.86 -8.20
N VAL A 123 10.16 -7.72 -7.54
CA VAL A 123 10.74 -7.44 -6.22
C VAL A 123 12.25 -7.60 -6.28
N LEU A 124 12.93 -6.86 -5.43
CA LEU A 124 14.34 -7.05 -5.17
C LEU A 124 14.50 -7.78 -3.84
N ARG A 125 15.06 -8.96 -3.89
CA ARG A 125 15.36 -9.79 -2.72
C ARG A 125 16.83 -9.69 -2.37
N ASN A 126 17.11 -9.42 -1.11
CA ASN A 126 18.49 -9.36 -0.63
C ASN A 126 19.16 -10.74 -0.74
N GLY A 127 20.20 -10.81 -1.57
CA GLY A 127 21.12 -11.94 -1.65
C GLY A 127 22.34 -11.76 -0.76
N LYS A 128 23.29 -12.70 -0.81
CA LYS A 128 24.52 -12.62 0.00
C LYS A 128 25.39 -11.40 -0.31
N ASP A 129 25.44 -11.00 -1.58
CA ASP A 129 26.33 -9.94 -2.08
C ASP A 129 25.58 -8.79 -2.74
N GLU A 130 24.37 -9.04 -3.27
CA GLU A 130 23.59 -8.06 -4.01
C GLU A 130 22.09 -8.39 -3.99
N TYR A 131 21.27 -7.40 -4.34
CA TYR A 131 19.84 -7.58 -4.55
C TYR A 131 19.59 -8.29 -5.89
N LYS A 132 18.73 -9.31 -5.87
CA LYS A 132 18.28 -10.03 -7.06
C LYS A 132 16.84 -9.64 -7.38
N GLU A 133 16.61 -9.30 -8.64
CA GLU A 133 15.26 -9.07 -9.14
C GLU A 133 14.55 -10.41 -9.38
N ILE A 134 13.35 -10.52 -8.82
CA ILE A 134 12.49 -11.70 -9.01
C ILE A 134 11.10 -11.18 -9.41
N GLU A 135 10.55 -11.76 -10.47
CA GLU A 135 9.20 -11.45 -10.93
C GLU A 135 8.22 -12.50 -10.42
N PHE A 136 7.14 -12.05 -9.80
CA PHE A 136 6.04 -12.89 -9.34
C PHE A 136 4.75 -12.55 -10.08
N SER A 137 3.92 -13.57 -10.33
CA SER A 137 2.54 -13.36 -10.73
C SER A 137 1.64 -13.43 -9.51
N VAL A 138 1.00 -12.31 -9.20
CA VAL A 138 0.08 -12.18 -8.07
C VAL A 138 -1.33 -12.13 -8.59
N THR A 139 -2.22 -12.95 -8.04
CA THR A 139 -3.66 -12.84 -8.29
C THR A 139 -4.26 -11.99 -7.17
N VAL A 140 -4.78 -10.83 -7.53
CA VAL A 140 -5.39 -9.88 -6.57
C VAL A 140 -6.58 -10.54 -5.90
N GLY A 141 -6.60 -10.51 -4.57
CA GLY A 141 -7.71 -11.03 -3.79
C GLY A 141 -8.83 -10.00 -3.60
N ALA A 142 -9.90 -10.43 -2.97
CA ALA A 142 -11.00 -9.59 -2.52
C ALA A 142 -11.01 -9.51 -0.99
N ARG A 143 -11.34 -8.36 -0.47
CA ARG A 143 -11.48 -8.16 0.97
C ARG A 143 -12.89 -7.72 1.33
#